data_7d3a1d2e5ec51cdab039a46afaeda3a2
#
_entry.id   7d3a1d2e5ec51cdab039a46afaeda3a2
#
_cell.length_a   1.000
_cell.length_b   1.000
_cell.length_c   1.000
_cell.angle_alpha   90.00
_cell.angle_beta   90.00
_cell.angle_gamma   90.00
#
_symmetry.space_group_name_H-M   'P 1'
#
loop_
_entity.id
_entity.type
_entity.pdbx_description
1 polymer ?
#
loop_
_entity_poly.entity_id
_entity_poly.type
_entity_poly.pdbx_seq_one_letter_code
_entity_poly.pdbx_strand_id
1 'polypeptide(L)'
;MSDRTVDRRPGDPDRDTRFLYVVVCAAGVASGVGELIGAARQRGWETGVFATPTALNGFFDTARVEALSGRPIRSAWRRPGDPRPFPPPDAVVVAPATFNTVNKWAQGLADTLAVATLCEAAGLGVPVAALPCVADALAAHPAYRDSVARLRGMGVRFAARFTGEPDEHGVRPEFDWKQALDLVEQP
;
A
#
# COMPACT_ATOMS: atom_id res chain seq x y z
N MET A 1 33.65 -9.25 13.33
CA MET A 1 32.29 -9.04 13.86
C MET A 1 31.34 -9.53 12.81
N SER A 2 30.74 -10.70 13.05
CA SER A 2 29.87 -11.39 12.06
C SER A 2 28.53 -10.69 12.01
N ASP A 3 28.23 -10.07 10.88
CA ASP A 3 26.91 -9.51 10.56
C ASP A 3 25.94 -10.69 10.37
N ARG A 4 25.22 -11.04 11.44
CA ARG A 4 24.09 -11.96 11.37
C ARG A 4 22.93 -11.21 10.75
N THR A 5 22.85 -11.19 9.42
CA THR A 5 21.59 -10.98 8.72
C THR A 5 20.67 -12.14 9.12
N VAL A 6 19.91 -11.92 10.18
CA VAL A 6 18.86 -12.85 10.62
C VAL A 6 17.88 -12.96 9.47
N ASP A 7 17.75 -14.16 8.92
CA ASP A 7 16.74 -14.49 7.91
C ASP A 7 15.36 -14.40 8.58
N ARG A 8 14.80 -13.17 8.56
CA ARG A 8 13.57 -12.81 9.28
C ARG A 8 12.38 -13.18 8.43
N ARG A 9 11.49 -14.00 8.97
CA ARG A 9 10.23 -14.38 8.30
C ARG A 9 9.19 -13.27 8.45
N PRO A 10 8.27 -13.10 7.48
CA PRO A 10 7.09 -12.24 7.64
C PRO A 10 6.27 -12.66 8.86
N GLY A 11 5.76 -11.69 9.63
CA GLY A 11 4.90 -11.97 10.79
C GLY A 11 5.62 -12.61 11.99
N ASP A 12 6.93 -12.47 12.12
CA ASP A 12 7.71 -12.98 13.25
C ASP A 12 7.26 -12.32 14.58
N PRO A 13 6.66 -13.07 15.52
CA PRO A 13 6.13 -12.52 16.77
C PRO A 13 7.22 -12.02 17.73
N ASP A 14 8.48 -12.42 17.54
CA ASP A 14 9.61 -12.01 18.37
C ASP A 14 10.23 -10.67 17.95
N ARG A 15 9.57 -9.96 17.02
CA ARG A 15 9.99 -8.61 16.63
C ARG A 15 9.54 -7.58 17.66
N ASP A 16 10.48 -6.77 18.12
CA ASP A 16 10.19 -5.59 18.96
C ASP A 16 9.34 -4.53 18.21
N THR A 17 9.38 -4.49 16.85
CA THR A 17 8.68 -3.49 16.04
C THR A 17 8.10 -4.12 14.77
N ARG A 18 6.81 -3.90 14.54
CA ARG A 18 6.09 -4.35 13.34
C ARG A 18 6.47 -3.49 12.12
N PHE A 19 6.54 -4.10 10.94
CA PHE A 19 6.92 -3.42 9.70
C PHE A 19 5.78 -3.43 8.66
N LEU A 20 5.34 -2.25 8.24
CA LEU A 20 4.26 -2.04 7.29
C LEU A 20 4.83 -1.67 5.91
N TYR A 21 4.45 -2.42 4.86
CA TYR A 21 4.64 -1.94 3.49
C TYR A 21 3.47 -1.06 3.08
N VAL A 22 3.79 0.15 2.62
CA VAL A 22 2.81 1.12 2.10
C VAL A 22 3.02 1.26 0.60
N VAL A 23 2.05 0.83 -0.21
CA VAL A 23 2.08 0.99 -1.66
C VAL A 23 1.23 2.20 -2.05
N VAL A 24 1.84 3.19 -2.71
CA VAL A 24 1.20 4.45 -3.10
C VAL A 24 1.00 4.50 -4.61
N CYS A 25 -0.24 4.71 -5.03
CA CYS A 25 -0.60 4.87 -6.44
C CYS A 25 -0.94 6.33 -6.77
N ALA A 26 -0.90 6.67 -8.07
CA ALA A 26 -1.18 8.00 -8.60
C ALA A 26 -2.69 8.31 -8.55
N ALA A 27 -3.15 8.86 -7.45
CA ALA A 27 -4.51 9.39 -7.27
C ALA A 27 -4.45 10.78 -6.62
N GLY A 28 -5.47 11.60 -6.83
CA GLY A 28 -5.49 12.98 -6.36
C GLY A 28 -5.31 13.15 -4.85
N VAL A 29 -5.67 12.13 -4.06
CA VAL A 29 -5.51 12.13 -2.60
C VAL A 29 -4.10 11.71 -2.14
N ALA A 30 -3.22 11.24 -3.04
CA ALA A 30 -1.92 10.68 -2.66
C ALA A 30 -1.01 11.66 -1.88
N SER A 31 -1.23 12.97 -2.02
CA SER A 31 -0.54 14.01 -1.25
C SER A 31 -0.71 13.86 0.27
N GLY A 32 -1.79 13.21 0.72
CA GLY A 32 -2.08 12.94 2.14
C GLY A 32 -1.42 11.68 2.71
N VAL A 33 -0.62 10.92 1.93
CA VAL A 33 -0.02 9.65 2.40
C VAL A 33 0.82 9.80 3.69
N GLY A 34 1.34 10.99 3.96
CA GLY A 34 2.02 11.30 5.20
C GLY A 34 1.16 11.08 6.45
N GLU A 35 -0.16 11.21 6.34
CA GLU A 35 -1.09 10.94 7.44
C GLU A 35 -1.12 9.45 7.81
N LEU A 36 -1.13 8.57 6.81
CA LEU A 36 -1.03 7.13 7.03
C LEU A 36 0.29 6.76 7.74
N ILE A 37 1.43 7.31 7.24
CA ILE A 37 2.74 7.04 7.82
C ILE A 37 2.82 7.54 9.27
N GLY A 38 2.29 8.74 9.54
CA GLY A 38 2.22 9.30 10.89
C GLY A 38 1.35 8.45 11.83
N ALA A 39 0.17 8.02 11.37
CA ALA A 39 -0.72 7.15 12.13
C ALA A 39 -0.10 5.76 12.37
N ALA A 40 0.58 5.19 11.39
CA ALA A 40 1.29 3.93 11.52
C ALA A 40 2.37 4.02 12.61
N ARG A 41 3.17 5.08 12.60
CA ARG A 41 4.20 5.33 13.62
C ARG A 41 3.60 5.46 15.02
N GLN A 42 2.46 6.15 15.17
CA GLN A 42 1.76 6.28 16.46
C GLN A 42 1.26 4.93 16.99
N ARG A 43 0.99 3.96 16.09
CA ARG A 43 0.58 2.60 16.44
C ARG A 43 1.77 1.61 16.56
N GLY A 44 3.01 2.11 16.57
CA GLY A 44 4.21 1.28 16.73
C GLY A 44 4.66 0.53 15.47
N TRP A 45 4.25 0.99 14.27
CA TRP A 45 4.73 0.47 13.01
C TRP A 45 5.94 1.26 12.49
N GLU A 46 6.95 0.57 11.99
CA GLU A 46 7.88 1.13 11.01
C GLU A 46 7.29 0.96 9.61
N THR A 47 7.67 1.85 8.68
CA THR A 47 7.11 1.84 7.33
C THR A 47 8.16 1.79 6.24
N GLY A 48 7.89 1.01 5.18
CA GLY A 48 8.63 1.04 3.92
C GLY A 48 7.67 1.41 2.78
N VAL A 49 8.01 2.46 2.03
CA VAL A 49 7.11 2.99 1.00
C VAL A 49 7.53 2.52 -0.39
N PHE A 50 6.58 1.92 -1.10
CA PHE A 50 6.67 1.62 -2.53
C PHE A 50 5.73 2.55 -3.29
N ALA A 51 6.21 3.19 -4.34
CA ALA A 51 5.38 4.04 -5.17
C ALA A 51 5.32 3.52 -6.61
N THR A 52 4.16 3.63 -7.25
CA THR A 52 4.12 3.43 -8.69
C THR A 52 4.95 4.51 -9.39
N PRO A 53 5.61 4.24 -10.54
CA PRO A 53 6.37 5.26 -11.25
C PRO A 53 5.57 6.53 -11.53
N THR A 54 4.28 6.39 -11.87
CA THR A 54 3.39 7.53 -12.09
C THR A 54 3.16 8.35 -10.82
N ALA A 55 3.09 7.72 -9.65
CA ALA A 55 2.85 8.43 -8.39
C ALA A 55 4.02 9.37 -8.02
N LEU A 56 5.25 9.03 -8.42
CA LEU A 56 6.42 9.89 -8.22
C LEU A 56 6.40 11.16 -9.07
N ASN A 57 5.54 11.23 -10.10
CA ASN A 57 5.44 12.40 -10.98
C ASN A 57 4.56 13.50 -10.37
N GLY A 58 4.84 13.91 -9.12
CA GLY A 58 4.22 15.06 -8.47
C GLY A 58 2.88 14.79 -7.77
N PHE A 59 2.50 13.51 -7.53
CA PHE A 59 1.26 13.21 -6.80
C PHE A 59 1.39 13.39 -5.29
N PHE A 60 2.61 13.39 -4.77
CA PHE A 60 2.90 13.67 -3.36
C PHE A 60 4.34 14.17 -3.18
N ASP A 61 4.62 14.77 -2.03
CA ASP A 61 5.96 15.25 -1.65
C ASP A 61 6.83 14.06 -1.21
N THR A 62 7.74 13.63 -2.09
CA THR A 62 8.62 12.48 -1.85
C THR A 62 9.58 12.74 -0.70
N ALA A 63 10.17 13.94 -0.60
CA ALA A 63 11.12 14.28 0.44
C ALA A 63 10.45 14.25 1.83
N ARG A 64 9.22 14.77 1.94
CA ARG A 64 8.43 14.70 3.16
C ARG A 64 8.10 13.26 3.55
N VAL A 65 7.71 12.42 2.59
CA VAL A 65 7.37 11.01 2.84
C VAL A 65 8.61 10.23 3.30
N GLU A 66 9.77 10.45 2.67
CA GLU A 66 11.04 9.85 3.09
C GLU A 66 11.46 10.29 4.49
N ALA A 67 11.29 11.58 4.82
CA ALA A 67 11.57 12.09 6.15
C ALA A 67 10.65 11.47 7.23
N LEU A 68 9.36 11.24 6.92
CA LEU A 68 8.40 10.63 7.83
C LEU A 68 8.65 9.13 8.04
N SER A 69 8.95 8.39 6.97
CA SER A 69 9.24 6.94 7.03
C SER A 69 10.65 6.64 7.52
N GLY A 70 11.56 7.61 7.46
CA GLY A 70 12.99 7.44 7.75
C GLY A 70 13.73 6.59 6.73
N ARG A 71 13.15 6.35 5.55
CA ARG A 71 13.67 5.44 4.53
C ARG A 71 13.40 5.97 3.12
N PRO A 72 14.28 5.70 2.13
CA PRO A 72 14.03 6.05 0.74
C PRO A 72 12.81 5.33 0.17
N ILE A 73 12.01 6.03 -0.63
CA ILE A 73 10.89 5.45 -1.38
C ILE A 73 11.44 4.53 -2.48
N ARG A 74 10.78 3.40 -2.67
CA ARG A 74 11.13 2.43 -3.71
C ARG A 74 10.11 2.44 -4.84
N SER A 75 10.61 2.57 -6.08
CA SER A 75 9.78 2.49 -7.29
C SER A 75 10.43 1.64 -8.39
N ALA A 76 11.74 1.45 -8.32
CA ALA A 76 12.51 0.67 -9.27
C ALA A 76 13.06 -0.61 -8.60
N TRP A 77 13.24 -1.63 -9.42
CA TRP A 77 13.88 -2.88 -9.01
C TRP A 77 15.31 -2.65 -8.52
N ARG A 78 15.70 -3.39 -7.47
CA ARG A 78 17.10 -3.44 -7.05
C ARG A 78 17.94 -4.18 -8.09
N ARG A 79 19.22 -3.88 -8.16
CA ARG A 79 20.17 -4.65 -8.98
C ARG A 79 20.47 -5.99 -8.30
N PRO A 80 20.84 -7.02 -9.08
CA PRO A 80 21.38 -8.25 -8.50
C PRO A 80 22.55 -7.94 -7.57
N GLY A 81 22.51 -8.50 -6.36
CA GLY A 81 23.51 -8.26 -5.32
C GLY A 81 23.24 -7.09 -4.37
N ASP A 82 22.33 -6.18 -4.70
CA ASP A 82 21.93 -5.12 -3.77
C ASP A 82 21.22 -5.72 -2.55
N PRO A 83 21.42 -5.18 -1.34
CA PRO A 83 20.71 -5.62 -0.15
C PRO A 83 19.20 -5.35 -0.28
N ARG A 84 18.39 -6.08 0.47
CA ARG A 84 16.96 -5.78 0.58
C ARG A 84 16.77 -4.41 1.20
N PRO A 85 15.97 -3.51 0.60
CA PRO A 85 15.81 -2.15 1.11
C PRO A 85 15.03 -2.07 2.41
N PHE A 86 14.16 -3.05 2.66
CA PHE A 86 13.29 -3.13 3.82
C PHE A 86 13.30 -4.55 4.40
N PRO A 87 13.06 -4.71 5.71
CA PRO A 87 12.80 -6.02 6.30
C PRO A 87 11.49 -6.60 5.72
N PRO A 88 11.24 -7.92 5.85
CA PRO A 88 9.97 -8.53 5.49
C PRO A 88 8.80 -7.82 6.21
N PRO A 89 7.64 -7.63 5.56
CA PRO A 89 6.51 -6.94 6.16
C PRO A 89 5.73 -7.84 7.11
N ASP A 90 5.10 -7.23 8.12
CA ASP A 90 4.08 -7.86 8.97
C ASP A 90 2.66 -7.56 8.45
N ALA A 91 2.52 -6.53 7.61
CA ALA A 91 1.31 -6.22 6.86
C ALA A 91 1.63 -5.40 5.60
N VAL A 92 0.72 -5.39 4.64
CA VAL A 92 0.83 -4.60 3.41
C VAL A 92 -0.46 -3.80 3.20
N VAL A 93 -0.31 -2.51 2.91
CA VAL A 93 -1.45 -1.65 2.54
C VAL A 93 -1.19 -1.01 1.19
N VAL A 94 -2.23 -0.88 0.35
CA VAL A 94 -2.22 -0.05 -0.84
C VAL A 94 -3.20 1.11 -0.67
N ALA A 95 -2.64 2.31 -0.51
CA ALA A 95 -3.39 3.53 -0.23
C ALA A 95 -2.69 4.77 -0.83
N PRO A 96 -3.34 5.45 -1.79
CA PRO A 96 -4.59 5.05 -2.44
C PRO A 96 -4.38 3.94 -3.48
N ALA A 97 -5.39 3.08 -3.67
CA ALA A 97 -5.40 2.05 -4.71
C ALA A 97 -6.21 2.55 -5.93
N THR A 98 -5.56 2.62 -7.10
CA THR A 98 -6.20 3.06 -8.33
C THR A 98 -6.81 1.91 -9.13
N PHE A 99 -7.75 2.21 -10.03
CA PHE A 99 -8.34 1.27 -11.00
C PHE A 99 -7.28 0.39 -11.69
N ASN A 100 -6.24 1.04 -12.23
CA ASN A 100 -5.18 0.35 -12.98
C ASN A 100 -4.42 -0.63 -12.06
N THR A 101 -4.05 -0.20 -10.86
CA THR A 101 -3.31 -1.03 -9.91
C THR A 101 -4.14 -2.21 -9.44
N VAL A 102 -5.41 -2.01 -9.10
CA VAL A 102 -6.32 -3.09 -8.67
C VAL A 102 -6.47 -4.15 -9.76
N ASN A 103 -6.67 -3.73 -11.02
CA ASN A 103 -6.81 -4.66 -12.14
C ASN A 103 -5.52 -5.42 -12.43
N LYS A 104 -4.37 -4.75 -12.46
CA LYS A 104 -3.08 -5.41 -12.68
C LYS A 104 -2.76 -6.40 -11.57
N TRP A 105 -2.97 -6.01 -10.33
CA TRP A 105 -2.74 -6.86 -9.17
C TRP A 105 -3.59 -8.12 -9.22
N ALA A 106 -4.90 -7.99 -9.46
CA ALA A 106 -5.80 -9.12 -9.56
C ALA A 106 -5.43 -10.10 -10.69
N GLN A 107 -4.85 -9.59 -11.77
CA GLN A 107 -4.40 -10.40 -12.91
C GLN A 107 -2.96 -10.93 -12.77
N GLY A 108 -2.22 -10.54 -11.71
CA GLY A 108 -0.82 -10.91 -11.54
C GLY A 108 0.14 -10.21 -12.51
N LEU A 109 -0.24 -9.05 -13.05
CA LEU A 109 0.58 -8.28 -13.99
C LEU A 109 1.61 -7.43 -13.24
N ALA A 110 2.69 -8.06 -12.81
CA ALA A 110 3.74 -7.48 -11.98
C ALA A 110 4.75 -6.65 -12.80
N ASP A 111 4.26 -5.66 -13.55
CA ASP A 111 5.05 -4.82 -14.47
C ASP A 111 5.77 -3.64 -13.80
N THR A 112 5.49 -3.38 -12.54
CA THR A 112 6.18 -2.40 -11.70
C THR A 112 6.53 -3.00 -10.35
N LEU A 113 7.56 -2.47 -9.67
CA LEU A 113 7.94 -2.94 -8.34
C LEU A 113 6.75 -2.86 -7.36
N ALA A 114 5.96 -1.78 -7.42
CA ALA A 114 4.80 -1.60 -6.56
C ALA A 114 3.76 -2.72 -6.74
N VAL A 115 3.39 -3.05 -7.99
CA VAL A 115 2.42 -4.15 -8.25
C VAL A 115 3.02 -5.51 -7.93
N ALA A 116 4.30 -5.73 -8.23
CA ALA A 116 4.98 -6.97 -7.85
C ALA A 116 4.98 -7.21 -6.35
N THR A 117 5.22 -6.16 -5.54
CA THR A 117 5.14 -6.24 -4.07
C THR A 117 3.73 -6.66 -3.62
N LEU A 118 2.67 -6.15 -4.25
CA LEU A 118 1.30 -6.56 -3.96
C LEU A 118 1.02 -8.02 -4.37
N CYS A 119 1.57 -8.46 -5.52
CA CYS A 119 1.45 -9.85 -5.95
C CYS A 119 2.17 -10.81 -4.99
N GLU A 120 3.36 -10.44 -4.51
CA GLU A 120 4.11 -11.23 -3.52
C GLU A 120 3.39 -11.31 -2.18
N ALA A 121 2.68 -10.26 -1.76
CA ALA A 121 2.00 -10.19 -0.47
C ALA A 121 1.02 -11.35 -0.25
N ALA A 122 0.34 -11.81 -1.30
CA ALA A 122 -0.56 -12.96 -1.22
C ALA A 122 0.16 -14.27 -0.79
N GLY A 123 1.44 -14.42 -1.18
CA GLY A 123 2.25 -15.58 -0.82
C GLY A 123 2.94 -15.47 0.55
N LEU A 124 2.97 -14.27 1.13
CA LEU A 124 3.61 -14.03 2.42
C LEU A 124 2.73 -14.42 3.62
N GLY A 125 1.41 -14.59 3.42
CA GLY A 125 0.47 -14.92 4.49
C GLY A 125 0.25 -13.79 5.51
N VAL A 126 0.61 -12.54 5.16
CA VAL A 126 0.42 -11.36 6.00
C VAL A 126 -0.90 -10.65 5.66
N PRO A 127 -1.51 -9.91 6.60
CA PRO A 127 -2.68 -9.09 6.31
C PRO A 127 -2.42 -8.08 5.18
N VAL A 128 -3.37 -7.99 4.23
CA VAL A 128 -3.29 -7.03 3.12
C VAL A 128 -4.57 -6.21 3.05
N ALA A 129 -4.43 -4.88 3.00
CA ALA A 129 -5.57 -3.97 2.86
C ALA A 129 -5.42 -3.03 1.66
N ALA A 130 -6.55 -2.68 1.07
CA ALA A 130 -6.64 -1.74 -0.03
C ALA A 130 -7.66 -0.63 0.26
N LEU A 131 -7.24 0.63 0.08
CA LEU A 131 -8.09 1.82 0.12
C LEU A 131 -8.31 2.33 -1.30
N PRO A 132 -9.40 1.95 -1.98
CA PRO A 132 -9.63 2.35 -3.35
C PRO A 132 -9.96 3.83 -3.49
N CYS A 133 -9.28 4.50 -4.43
CA CYS A 133 -9.63 5.83 -4.91
C CYS A 133 -9.92 5.73 -6.41
N VAL A 134 -11.21 5.55 -6.77
CA VAL A 134 -11.64 5.19 -8.12
C VAL A 134 -12.98 5.87 -8.41
N ALA A 135 -13.04 6.64 -9.49
CA ALA A 135 -14.26 7.31 -9.96
C ALA A 135 -15.36 6.31 -10.35
N ASP A 136 -16.62 6.72 -10.24
CA ASP A 136 -17.80 5.87 -10.47
C ASP A 136 -17.80 5.18 -11.83
N ALA A 137 -17.49 5.94 -12.90
CA ALA A 137 -17.45 5.41 -14.26
C ALA A 137 -16.43 4.24 -14.41
N LEU A 138 -15.27 4.35 -13.76
CA LEU A 138 -14.26 3.29 -13.76
C LEU A 138 -14.69 2.12 -12.88
N ALA A 139 -15.31 2.40 -11.74
CA ALA A 139 -15.78 1.35 -10.83
C ALA A 139 -16.96 0.54 -11.40
N ALA A 140 -17.72 1.12 -12.30
CA ALA A 140 -18.78 0.44 -13.05
C ALA A 140 -18.25 -0.58 -14.08
N HIS A 141 -16.96 -0.49 -14.46
CA HIS A 141 -16.38 -1.39 -15.44
C HIS A 141 -16.32 -2.83 -14.87
N PRO A 142 -16.78 -3.87 -15.63
CA PRO A 142 -16.79 -5.26 -15.16
C PRO A 142 -15.42 -5.73 -14.64
N ALA A 143 -14.32 -5.41 -15.36
CA ALA A 143 -12.99 -5.82 -14.94
C ALA A 143 -12.61 -5.34 -13.52
N TYR A 144 -13.06 -4.15 -13.11
CA TYR A 144 -12.79 -3.65 -11.76
C TYR A 144 -13.56 -4.44 -10.70
N ARG A 145 -14.84 -4.72 -10.94
CA ARG A 145 -15.69 -5.52 -10.04
C ARG A 145 -15.14 -6.92 -9.88
N ASP A 146 -14.77 -7.56 -10.99
CA ASP A 146 -14.19 -8.90 -11.01
C ASP A 146 -12.84 -8.93 -10.30
N SER A 147 -12.00 -7.91 -10.51
CA SER A 147 -10.71 -7.76 -9.85
C SER A 147 -10.85 -7.60 -8.33
N VAL A 148 -11.78 -6.76 -7.87
CA VAL A 148 -12.06 -6.61 -6.42
C VAL A 148 -12.57 -7.92 -5.83
N ALA A 149 -13.50 -8.60 -6.49
CA ALA A 149 -14.02 -9.89 -6.05
C ALA A 149 -12.90 -10.94 -5.93
N ARG A 150 -12.04 -11.02 -6.95
CA ARG A 150 -10.88 -11.92 -6.97
C ARG A 150 -9.91 -11.65 -5.82
N LEU A 151 -9.53 -10.38 -5.61
CA LEU A 151 -8.60 -9.99 -4.54
C LEU A 151 -9.21 -10.24 -3.14
N ARG A 152 -10.51 -10.00 -2.96
CA ARG A 152 -11.21 -10.38 -1.73
C ARG A 152 -11.18 -11.89 -1.50
N GLY A 153 -11.37 -12.67 -2.54
CA GLY A 153 -11.22 -14.14 -2.47
C GLY A 153 -9.81 -14.60 -2.12
N MET A 154 -8.80 -13.76 -2.36
CA MET A 154 -7.40 -13.97 -1.94
C MET A 154 -7.10 -13.44 -0.52
N GLY A 155 -8.11 -12.95 0.21
CA GLY A 155 -7.96 -12.44 1.58
C GLY A 155 -7.63 -10.94 1.67
N VAL A 156 -7.62 -10.21 0.57
CA VAL A 156 -7.40 -8.75 0.61
C VAL A 156 -8.62 -8.04 1.20
N ARG A 157 -8.41 -7.23 2.21
CA ARG A 157 -9.45 -6.42 2.88
C ARG A 157 -9.58 -5.08 2.18
N PHE A 158 -10.78 -4.76 1.72
CA PHE A 158 -11.06 -3.52 1.01
C PHE A 158 -11.86 -2.56 1.89
N ALA A 159 -11.39 -1.33 2.00
CA ALA A 159 -12.17 -0.21 2.48
C ALA A 159 -13.33 0.12 1.52
N ALA A 160 -14.26 0.95 1.97
CA ALA A 160 -15.22 1.58 1.07
C ALA A 160 -14.46 2.39 0.01
N ARG A 161 -14.99 2.36 -1.21
CA ARG A 161 -14.37 3.10 -2.32
C ARG A 161 -14.55 4.61 -2.13
N PHE A 162 -13.45 5.35 -2.23
CA PHE A 162 -13.44 6.79 -2.24
C PHE A 162 -13.57 7.31 -3.69
N THR A 163 -14.50 8.21 -3.93
CA THR A 163 -14.74 8.81 -5.24
C THR A 163 -14.15 10.22 -5.37
N GLY A 164 -14.07 10.94 -4.25
CA GLY A 164 -13.74 12.36 -4.23
C GLY A 164 -14.89 13.27 -4.62
N GLU A 165 -16.04 12.69 -4.99
CA GLU A 165 -17.25 13.47 -5.33
C GLU A 165 -17.92 14.00 -4.06
N PRO A 166 -18.48 15.21 -4.10
CA PRO A 166 -19.27 15.75 -3.00
C PRO A 166 -20.53 14.90 -2.76
N ASP A 167 -20.99 14.87 -1.52
CA ASP A 167 -22.28 14.30 -1.16
C ASP A 167 -23.46 15.17 -1.66
N GLU A 168 -24.68 14.78 -1.35
CA GLU A 168 -25.92 15.51 -1.71
C GLU A 168 -26.01 16.93 -1.11
N HIS A 169 -25.18 17.24 -0.09
CA HIS A 169 -25.05 18.53 0.55
C HIS A 169 -23.84 19.34 0.05
N GLY A 170 -23.11 18.84 -0.95
CA GLY A 170 -21.91 19.48 -1.52
C GLY A 170 -20.65 19.34 -0.66
N VAL A 171 -20.67 18.49 0.38
CA VAL A 171 -19.52 18.23 1.25
C VAL A 171 -18.66 17.14 0.61
N ARG A 172 -17.37 17.44 0.41
CA ARG A 172 -16.42 16.45 -0.08
C ARG A 172 -15.97 15.56 1.07
N PRO A 173 -16.07 14.23 0.93
CA PRO A 173 -15.57 13.32 1.95
C PRO A 173 -14.05 13.43 2.08
N GLU A 174 -13.54 13.23 3.27
CA GLU A 174 -12.10 13.06 3.50
C GLU A 174 -11.68 11.62 3.20
N PHE A 175 -10.47 11.45 2.70
CA PHE A 175 -9.89 10.12 2.50
C PHE A 175 -9.36 9.60 3.85
N ASP A 176 -10.04 8.62 4.41
CA ASP A 176 -9.68 8.07 5.75
C ASP A 176 -8.47 7.14 5.67
N TRP A 177 -7.29 7.73 5.80
CA TRP A 177 -6.01 7.03 5.80
C TRP A 177 -5.87 6.00 6.92
N LYS A 178 -6.50 6.22 8.08
CA LYS A 178 -6.37 5.36 9.26
C LYS A 178 -7.07 4.03 9.07
N GLN A 179 -8.08 4.00 8.20
CA GLN A 179 -8.81 2.78 7.86
C GLN A 179 -7.90 1.69 7.29
N ALA A 180 -6.78 2.05 6.64
CA ALA A 180 -5.80 1.08 6.17
C ALA A 180 -5.21 0.25 7.32
N LEU A 181 -4.89 0.90 8.43
CA LEU A 181 -4.35 0.25 9.63
C LEU A 181 -5.43 -0.56 10.33
N ASP A 182 -6.63 0.00 10.47
CA ASP A 182 -7.76 -0.69 11.10
C ASP A 182 -8.05 -2.02 10.40
N LEU A 183 -7.96 -2.03 9.05
CA LEU A 183 -8.17 -3.23 8.26
C LEU A 183 -7.07 -4.29 8.45
N VAL A 184 -5.79 -3.92 8.55
CA VAL A 184 -4.70 -4.90 8.72
C VAL A 184 -4.54 -5.36 10.17
N GLU A 185 -5.03 -4.60 11.14
CA GLU A 185 -4.98 -4.94 12.57
C GLU A 185 -6.20 -5.74 13.06
N GLN A 186 -7.23 -5.93 12.22
CA GLN A 186 -8.32 -6.83 12.53
C GLN A 186 -7.82 -8.28 12.63
N PRO A 187 -8.32 -9.08 13.55
CA PRO A 187 -7.98 -10.50 13.66
C PRO A 187 -8.45 -11.32 12.45
#